data_bb9f47be30707353e29e94c314a90ffe
#
_entry.id   bb9f47be30707353e29e94c314a90ffe
#
_cell.length_a   1.000
_cell.length_b   1.000
_cell.length_c   1.000
_cell.angle_alpha   90.00
_cell.angle_beta   90.00
_cell.angle_gamma   90.00
#
_symmetry.space_group_name_H-M   'P 1'
#
loop_
_entity.id
_entity.type
_entity.pdbx_description
1 polymer ?
#
loop_
_entity_poly.entity_id
_entity_poly.type
_entity_poly.pdbx_seq_one_letter_code
_entity_poly.pdbx_strand_id
1 'polypeptide(L)'
;MKLKTVLFCVLLIGTTVPAMAQWQRTPTPNDTLQPIRRLADGSVVFSIYAPKARTVSLAGDGDLVPFMGDNKPVVTENPNGVWNITVKDVKDGVYRYHFVVDGVNVYDPKGELASETSALAHIDNGDAFFSMKDVPHGAISQRYYYSKPLKTYRRMHVWTPAGYETSKKKLPVLYLVHGGGDTDNAWPTVGCAGLILDNLLAEEKIVPMIVVMPNGNIRAQKRDMSDLMQNFTDDMMQSIIPFVESNYRVLTDKDHRAMAGLSMGGIQTLECTLANYEKFGYVFALSSGFNPNLDYEEVAKQLHLKENADKINKTFRIFAHTQGGPTDITHISGEKTNKIFDKYGIKYEYSEPYQTGHSWSTWRNNLKDLAPRLFK
;
A
#
# COMPACT_ATOMS: atom_id res chain seq x y z
N MET A 1 -52.65 -23.20 76.22
CA MET A 1 -52.79 -21.99 75.39
C MET A 1 -51.57 -21.90 74.43
N LYS A 2 -51.74 -22.23 73.16
CA LYS A 2 -50.68 -22.20 72.18
C LYS A 2 -50.81 -20.94 71.34
N LEU A 3 -49.84 -20.05 71.47
CA LEU A 3 -49.75 -18.81 70.69
C LEU A 3 -49.24 -19.15 69.30
N LYS A 4 -50.04 -18.88 68.22
CA LYS A 4 -49.63 -19.02 66.81
C LYS A 4 -49.02 -17.69 66.39
N THR A 5 -47.73 -17.71 66.08
CA THR A 5 -47.03 -16.60 65.49
C THR A 5 -47.29 -16.67 63.96
N VAL A 6 -47.93 -15.61 63.46
CA VAL A 6 -48.12 -15.44 61.99
C VAL A 6 -46.95 -14.58 61.47
N LEU A 7 -46.16 -15.19 60.62
CA LEU A 7 -45.03 -14.50 59.95
C LEU A 7 -45.57 -13.84 58.66
N PHE A 8 -45.54 -12.49 58.63
CA PHE A 8 -45.88 -11.73 57.43
C PHE A 8 -44.60 -11.57 56.60
N CYS A 9 -44.54 -12.31 55.48
CA CYS A 9 -43.53 -12.09 54.46
C CYS A 9 -43.98 -10.90 53.60
N VAL A 10 -43.31 -9.77 53.72
CA VAL A 10 -43.41 -8.62 52.82
C VAL A 10 -42.55 -8.92 51.61
N LEU A 11 -43.15 -9.26 50.47
CA LEU A 11 -42.45 -9.37 49.18
C LEU A 11 -42.16 -7.93 48.68
N LEU A 12 -40.93 -7.46 48.81
CA LEU A 12 -40.42 -6.28 48.08
C LEU A 12 -40.24 -6.68 46.63
N ILE A 13 -41.21 -6.37 45.77
CA ILE A 13 -41.00 -6.40 44.30
C ILE A 13 -40.15 -5.17 43.97
N GLY A 14 -38.87 -5.36 43.93
CA GLY A 14 -37.94 -4.39 43.35
C GLY A 14 -38.15 -4.31 41.83
N THR A 15 -38.82 -3.26 41.40
CA THR A 15 -38.81 -2.89 39.97
C THR A 15 -37.41 -2.38 39.63
N THR A 16 -36.54 -3.26 39.11
CA THR A 16 -35.32 -2.82 38.47
C THR A 16 -35.73 -2.14 37.17
N VAL A 17 -35.86 -0.84 37.19
CA VAL A 17 -35.86 -0.02 35.99
C VAL A 17 -34.45 -0.17 35.39
N PRO A 18 -34.26 -0.75 34.21
CA PRO A 18 -32.95 -0.70 33.58
C PRO A 18 -32.61 0.76 33.36
N ALA A 19 -31.62 1.27 34.10
CA ALA A 19 -31.03 2.56 33.78
C ALA A 19 -30.36 2.41 32.41
N MET A 20 -31.13 2.60 31.39
CA MET A 20 -30.61 2.90 30.04
C MET A 20 -29.98 4.28 30.16
N ALA A 21 -28.72 4.32 30.55
CA ALA A 21 -27.88 5.51 30.36
C ALA A 21 -27.73 5.71 28.84
N GLN A 22 -28.79 6.15 28.22
CA GLN A 22 -28.72 6.70 26.88
C GLN A 22 -27.91 7.98 27.02
N TRP A 23 -26.65 7.91 26.59
CA TRP A 23 -25.86 9.11 26.35
C TRP A 23 -26.54 9.90 25.23
N GLN A 24 -27.49 10.76 25.60
CA GLN A 24 -28.13 11.68 24.68
C GLN A 24 -27.14 12.80 24.38
N ARG A 25 -26.24 12.52 23.47
CA ARG A 25 -25.38 13.55 22.89
C ARG A 25 -26.25 14.45 22.01
N THR A 26 -26.14 15.76 22.19
CA THR A 26 -26.76 16.71 21.23
C THR A 26 -26.18 16.45 19.83
N PRO A 27 -27.02 16.19 18.83
CA PRO A 27 -26.54 16.02 17.44
C PRO A 27 -25.76 17.25 16.99
N THR A 28 -24.70 17.00 16.24
CA THR A 28 -23.88 18.05 15.63
C THR A 28 -23.84 17.84 14.12
N PRO A 29 -23.46 18.86 13.33
CA PRO A 29 -23.26 18.72 11.89
C PRO A 29 -22.32 17.57 11.52
N ASN A 30 -21.39 17.19 12.42
CA ASN A 30 -20.49 16.07 12.20
C ASN A 30 -21.21 14.73 12.05
N ASP A 31 -22.43 14.58 12.58
CA ASP A 31 -23.15 13.29 12.53
C ASP A 31 -23.55 12.89 11.10
N THR A 32 -23.85 13.87 10.27
CA THR A 32 -24.26 13.70 8.86
C THR A 32 -23.24 14.21 7.86
N LEU A 33 -22.10 14.70 8.31
CA LEU A 33 -21.04 15.22 7.43
C LEU A 33 -20.52 14.16 6.49
N GLN A 34 -20.53 14.46 5.21
CA GLN A 34 -19.79 13.71 4.18
C GLN A 34 -18.40 14.35 4.04
N PRO A 35 -17.33 13.66 4.42
CA PRO A 35 -16.00 14.26 4.45
C PRO A 35 -15.46 14.61 3.08
N ILE A 36 -15.83 13.83 2.06
CA ILE A 36 -15.38 14.01 0.68
C ILE A 36 -16.60 13.95 -0.25
N ARG A 37 -16.71 14.93 -1.15
CA ARG A 37 -17.76 14.97 -2.17
C ARG A 37 -17.22 15.48 -3.49
N ARG A 38 -17.55 14.81 -4.58
CA ARG A 38 -17.30 15.29 -5.93
C ARG A 38 -18.51 16.13 -6.39
N LEU A 39 -18.24 17.31 -6.93
CA LEU A 39 -19.26 18.20 -7.47
C LEU A 39 -19.50 17.91 -8.96
N ALA A 40 -20.60 18.45 -9.50
CA ALA A 40 -20.97 18.27 -10.91
C ALA A 40 -19.95 18.89 -11.89
N ASP A 41 -19.19 19.88 -11.46
CA ASP A 41 -18.12 20.51 -12.23
C ASP A 41 -16.77 19.74 -12.15
N GLY A 42 -16.76 18.60 -11.48
CA GLY A 42 -15.57 17.79 -11.27
C GLY A 42 -14.69 18.20 -10.09
N SER A 43 -14.98 19.32 -9.42
CA SER A 43 -14.28 19.72 -8.20
C SER A 43 -14.54 18.75 -7.07
N VAL A 44 -13.59 18.64 -6.13
CA VAL A 44 -13.70 17.80 -4.93
C VAL A 44 -13.72 18.69 -3.69
N VAL A 45 -14.71 18.47 -2.83
CA VAL A 45 -14.86 19.18 -1.56
C VAL A 45 -14.44 18.25 -0.44
N PHE A 46 -13.46 18.68 0.35
CA PHE A 46 -13.04 18.08 1.61
C PHE A 46 -13.69 18.87 2.76
N SER A 47 -14.34 18.19 3.69
CA SER A 47 -15.14 18.84 4.75
C SER A 47 -14.76 18.33 6.12
N ILE A 48 -14.64 19.24 7.10
CA ILE A 48 -14.40 18.93 8.50
C ILE A 48 -15.29 19.79 9.40
N TYR A 49 -15.81 19.20 10.49
CA TYR A 49 -16.51 19.94 11.53
C TYR A 49 -15.51 20.40 12.58
N ALA A 50 -15.21 21.70 12.61
CA ALA A 50 -14.26 22.33 13.52
C ALA A 50 -14.80 23.70 13.99
N PRO A 51 -15.88 23.72 14.83
CA PRO A 51 -16.63 24.93 15.14
C PRO A 51 -15.88 25.96 16.00
N LYS A 52 -14.71 25.64 16.49
CA LYS A 52 -13.87 26.54 17.29
C LYS A 52 -12.56 26.91 16.58
N ALA A 53 -12.34 26.38 15.37
CA ALA A 53 -11.15 26.68 14.59
C ALA A 53 -11.19 28.12 14.06
N ARG A 54 -10.04 28.76 14.05
CA ARG A 54 -9.83 30.07 13.41
C ARG A 54 -9.37 29.93 11.97
N THR A 55 -8.64 28.86 11.68
CA THR A 55 -8.13 28.56 10.34
C THR A 55 -8.20 27.07 10.09
N VAL A 56 -8.59 26.70 8.87
CA VAL A 56 -8.53 25.33 8.37
C VAL A 56 -7.97 25.36 6.96
N SER A 57 -7.04 24.47 6.69
CA SER A 57 -6.53 24.21 5.35
C SER A 57 -6.39 22.71 5.09
N LEU A 58 -6.18 22.34 3.84
CA LEU A 58 -5.94 20.97 3.42
C LEU A 58 -4.45 20.81 3.12
N ALA A 59 -3.89 19.66 3.49
CA ALA A 59 -2.58 19.21 3.08
C ALA A 59 -2.67 17.78 2.54
N GLY A 60 -1.74 17.40 1.68
CA GLY A 60 -1.69 16.08 1.07
C GLY A 60 -0.26 15.64 0.80
N ASP A 61 -0.10 14.42 0.32
CA ASP A 61 1.19 13.95 -0.19
C ASP A 61 1.44 14.43 -1.64
N GLY A 62 2.57 13.97 -2.22
CA GLY A 62 3.00 14.39 -3.54
C GLY A 62 1.98 14.19 -4.67
N ASP A 63 1.04 13.28 -4.53
CA ASP A 63 0.03 12.99 -5.55
C ASP A 63 -1.15 13.99 -5.51
N LEU A 64 -1.51 14.53 -4.33
CA LEU A 64 -2.56 15.54 -4.18
C LEU A 64 -2.04 16.97 -4.37
N VAL A 65 -0.81 17.25 -3.98
CA VAL A 65 -0.17 18.58 -4.02
C VAL A 65 -0.29 19.26 -5.40
N PRO A 66 -0.10 18.58 -6.55
CA PRO A 66 -0.21 19.21 -7.86
C PRO A 66 -1.57 19.88 -8.12
N PHE A 67 -2.65 19.34 -7.54
CA PHE A 67 -4.01 19.92 -7.69
C PHE A 67 -4.27 21.08 -6.74
N MET A 68 -3.39 21.31 -5.76
CA MET A 68 -3.49 22.39 -4.77
C MET A 68 -2.56 23.58 -5.06
N GLY A 69 -1.72 23.51 -6.10
CA GLY A 69 -0.72 24.51 -6.45
C GLY A 69 -1.28 25.84 -6.91
N ASP A 70 -1.22 26.15 -8.22
CA ASP A 70 -1.67 27.43 -8.80
C ASP A 70 -3.18 27.69 -8.60
N ASN A 71 -3.98 26.64 -8.54
CA ASN A 71 -5.40 26.67 -8.19
C ASN A 71 -5.56 26.52 -6.67
N LYS A 72 -5.22 27.55 -5.90
CA LYS A 72 -5.37 27.50 -4.43
C LYS A 72 -6.75 26.98 -4.03
N PRO A 73 -6.83 26.01 -3.11
CA PRO A 73 -8.10 25.52 -2.62
C PRO A 73 -8.98 26.65 -2.09
N VAL A 74 -10.26 26.63 -2.44
CA VAL A 74 -11.22 27.59 -1.91
C VAL A 74 -11.71 27.10 -0.56
N VAL A 75 -11.45 27.87 0.48
CA VAL A 75 -11.86 27.56 1.85
C VAL A 75 -13.12 28.35 2.19
N THR A 76 -14.14 27.67 2.67
CA THR A 76 -15.40 28.28 3.12
C THR A 76 -15.76 27.74 4.50
N GLU A 77 -15.95 28.66 5.46
CA GLU A 77 -16.52 28.34 6.76
C GLU A 77 -18.05 28.54 6.71
N ASN A 78 -18.79 27.55 7.16
CA ASN A 78 -20.24 27.64 7.31
C ASN A 78 -20.62 28.07 8.73
N PRO A 79 -21.75 28.79 8.91
CA PRO A 79 -22.19 29.23 10.25
C PRO A 79 -22.40 28.13 11.28
N ASN A 80 -22.54 26.88 10.82
CA ASN A 80 -22.69 25.70 11.67
C ASN A 80 -21.35 25.06 12.09
N GLY A 81 -20.21 25.69 11.79
CA GLY A 81 -18.87 25.22 12.16
C GLY A 81 -18.29 24.15 11.23
N VAL A 82 -18.88 23.93 10.07
CA VAL A 82 -18.33 23.06 9.01
C VAL A 82 -17.44 23.89 8.10
N TRP A 83 -16.21 23.44 7.91
CA TRP A 83 -15.26 23.98 6.96
C TRP A 83 -15.25 23.13 5.69
N ASN A 84 -15.34 23.76 4.52
CA ASN A 84 -15.24 23.11 3.22
C ASN A 84 -14.01 23.64 2.47
N ILE A 85 -13.20 22.73 1.97
CA ILE A 85 -12.04 23.05 1.15
C ILE A 85 -12.28 22.44 -0.23
N THR A 86 -12.46 23.28 -1.24
CA THR A 86 -12.73 22.86 -2.62
C THR A 86 -11.45 22.86 -3.43
N VAL A 87 -11.11 21.71 -3.99
CA VAL A 87 -9.96 21.48 -4.88
C VAL A 87 -10.49 21.21 -6.29
N LYS A 88 -9.97 21.92 -7.28
CA LYS A 88 -10.38 21.78 -8.69
C LYS A 88 -9.50 20.76 -9.42
N ASP A 89 -10.04 20.25 -10.52
CA ASP A 89 -9.33 19.43 -11.52
C ASP A 89 -8.71 18.14 -10.98
N VAL A 90 -9.15 17.65 -9.80
CA VAL A 90 -8.66 16.41 -9.21
C VAL A 90 -9.05 15.24 -10.10
N LYS A 91 -8.04 14.50 -10.58
CA LYS A 91 -8.23 13.31 -11.41
C LYS A 91 -8.73 12.14 -10.58
N ASP A 92 -9.28 11.13 -11.25
CA ASP A 92 -9.62 9.88 -10.59
C ASP A 92 -8.36 9.25 -10.01
N GLY A 93 -8.42 8.87 -8.74
CA GLY A 93 -7.28 8.36 -8.01
C GLY A 93 -7.57 8.18 -6.53
N VAL A 94 -6.60 7.69 -5.81
CA VAL A 94 -6.64 7.59 -4.35
C VAL A 94 -5.51 8.43 -3.79
N TYR A 95 -5.85 9.34 -2.90
CA TYR A 95 -4.97 10.40 -2.41
C TYR A 95 -4.89 10.37 -0.90
N ARG A 96 -3.71 10.61 -0.35
CA ARG A 96 -3.49 10.84 1.06
C ARG A 96 -3.69 12.32 1.38
N TYR A 97 -4.45 12.61 2.42
CA TYR A 97 -4.68 13.99 2.87
C TYR A 97 -4.82 14.06 4.39
N HIS A 98 -4.69 15.27 4.91
CA HIS A 98 -5.06 15.64 6.28
C HIS A 98 -5.47 17.11 6.31
N PHE A 99 -6.17 17.50 7.37
CA PHE A 99 -6.46 18.90 7.61
C PHE A 99 -5.36 19.55 8.44
N VAL A 100 -5.15 20.85 8.25
CA VAL A 100 -4.34 21.66 9.14
C VAL A 100 -5.30 22.65 9.83
N VAL A 101 -5.57 22.42 11.11
CA VAL A 101 -6.50 23.19 11.94
C VAL A 101 -5.69 24.04 12.93
N ASP A 102 -5.77 25.36 12.81
CA ASP A 102 -5.00 26.33 13.63
C ASP A 102 -3.49 25.99 13.71
N GLY A 103 -2.92 25.51 12.58
CA GLY A 103 -1.53 25.14 12.46
C GLY A 103 -1.17 23.72 12.94
N VAL A 104 -2.15 22.92 13.37
CA VAL A 104 -1.95 21.53 13.81
C VAL A 104 -2.48 20.57 12.75
N ASN A 105 -1.69 19.54 12.42
CA ASN A 105 -2.14 18.47 11.53
C ASN A 105 -3.20 17.62 12.24
N VAL A 106 -4.35 17.49 11.60
CA VAL A 106 -5.51 16.76 12.11
C VAL A 106 -5.94 15.73 11.06
N TYR A 107 -6.06 14.48 11.47
CA TYR A 107 -6.71 13.47 10.65
C TYR A 107 -8.16 13.83 10.38
N ASP A 108 -8.65 13.41 9.24
CA ASP A 108 -10.09 13.38 9.04
C ASP A 108 -10.71 12.35 10.00
N PRO A 109 -11.50 12.79 10.99
CA PRO A 109 -12.10 11.87 11.96
C PRO A 109 -13.14 10.93 11.34
N LYS A 110 -13.52 11.15 10.09
CA LYS A 110 -14.43 10.32 9.29
C LYS A 110 -13.75 9.63 8.10
N GLY A 111 -12.47 9.92 7.87
CA GLY A 111 -11.69 9.34 6.78
C GLY A 111 -11.17 7.95 7.11
N GLU A 112 -10.96 7.15 6.07
CA GLU A 112 -10.20 5.92 6.18
C GLU A 112 -8.72 6.25 6.44
N LEU A 113 -8.10 5.57 7.40
CA LEU A 113 -6.70 5.78 7.71
C LEU A 113 -5.78 5.13 6.66
N ALA A 114 -5.00 5.95 5.99
CA ALA A 114 -4.00 5.49 5.03
C ALA A 114 -2.66 5.15 5.67
N SER A 115 -2.30 5.93 6.67
CA SER A 115 -1.02 5.82 7.37
C SER A 115 -1.17 6.44 8.76
N GLU A 116 -0.06 6.54 9.47
CA GLU A 116 -0.02 7.19 10.79
C GLU A 116 -0.27 8.71 10.71
N THR A 117 -0.27 9.30 9.51
CA THR A 117 -0.33 10.76 9.33
C THR A 117 -1.35 11.25 8.31
N SER A 118 -2.10 10.37 7.64
CA SER A 118 -3.01 10.77 6.55
C SER A 118 -4.25 9.89 6.48
N ALA A 119 -5.34 10.47 6.02
CA ALA A 119 -6.54 9.77 5.58
C ALA A 119 -6.51 9.52 4.07
N LEU A 120 -7.38 8.65 3.56
CA LEU A 120 -7.55 8.36 2.13
C LEU A 120 -8.74 9.11 1.55
N ALA A 121 -8.53 9.69 0.39
CA ALA A 121 -9.58 10.19 -0.49
C ALA A 121 -9.67 9.30 -1.73
N HIS A 122 -10.70 8.49 -1.84
CA HIS A 122 -11.04 7.76 -3.04
C HIS A 122 -11.84 8.68 -3.96
N ILE A 123 -11.27 9.04 -5.10
CA ILE A 123 -11.87 9.94 -6.08
C ILE A 123 -12.06 9.17 -7.38
N ASP A 124 -13.22 8.60 -7.54
CA ASP A 124 -13.63 7.88 -8.75
C ASP A 124 -15.16 7.83 -8.84
N ASN A 125 -15.69 7.31 -9.94
CA ASN A 125 -17.11 7.13 -10.20
C ASN A 125 -17.58 5.68 -10.00
N GLY A 126 -16.76 4.82 -9.39
CA GLY A 126 -17.05 3.41 -9.16
C GLY A 126 -16.59 2.47 -10.27
N ASP A 127 -16.19 2.99 -11.44
CA ASP A 127 -15.81 2.18 -12.61
C ASP A 127 -14.30 1.94 -12.74
N ALA A 128 -13.48 2.66 -11.97
CA ALA A 128 -12.04 2.52 -12.03
C ALA A 128 -11.59 1.09 -11.67
N PHE A 129 -10.47 0.66 -12.22
CA PHE A 129 -9.92 -0.69 -11.95
C PHE A 129 -9.51 -0.91 -10.49
N PHE A 130 -9.37 0.16 -9.73
CA PHE A 130 -9.09 0.17 -8.29
C PHE A 130 -10.31 0.52 -7.42
N SER A 131 -11.49 0.72 -8.01
CA SER A 131 -12.72 0.98 -7.26
C SER A 131 -13.20 -0.28 -6.53
N MET A 132 -13.91 -0.08 -5.41
CA MET A 132 -14.67 -1.14 -4.76
C MET A 132 -15.82 -1.57 -5.67
N LYS A 133 -15.84 -2.82 -6.10
CA LYS A 133 -16.88 -3.41 -6.96
C LYS A 133 -17.61 -4.53 -6.21
N ASP A 134 -18.79 -4.87 -6.67
CA ASP A 134 -19.56 -6.01 -6.14
C ASP A 134 -19.01 -7.33 -6.73
N VAL A 135 -17.88 -7.77 -6.20
CA VAL A 135 -17.19 -9.01 -6.58
C VAL A 135 -16.72 -9.74 -5.31
N PRO A 136 -16.40 -11.03 -5.38
CA PRO A 136 -15.80 -11.72 -4.25
C PRO A 136 -14.46 -11.07 -3.83
N HIS A 137 -14.36 -10.63 -2.59
CA HIS A 137 -13.17 -9.96 -2.06
C HIS A 137 -12.26 -10.93 -1.31
N GLY A 138 -10.96 -10.75 -1.50
CA GLY A 138 -9.91 -11.36 -0.71
C GLY A 138 -9.79 -10.72 0.69
N ALA A 139 -8.87 -11.23 1.48
CA ALA A 139 -8.58 -10.70 2.80
C ALA A 139 -7.17 -10.17 2.88
N ILE A 140 -6.99 -8.97 3.47
CA ILE A 140 -5.68 -8.42 3.83
C ILE A 140 -5.47 -8.62 5.32
N SER A 141 -4.46 -9.40 5.68
CA SER A 141 -4.07 -9.64 7.08
C SER A 141 -2.76 -8.97 7.41
N GLN A 142 -2.71 -8.30 8.56
CA GLN A 142 -1.48 -7.79 9.14
C GLN A 142 -0.77 -8.92 9.89
N ARG A 143 0.50 -9.17 9.57
CA ARG A 143 1.29 -10.26 10.16
C ARG A 143 2.58 -9.72 10.77
N TYR A 144 2.90 -10.23 11.94
CA TYR A 144 4.18 -9.98 12.60
C TYR A 144 5.07 -11.19 12.47
N TYR A 145 6.34 -10.97 12.23
CA TYR A 145 7.37 -12.01 12.18
C TYR A 145 8.64 -11.53 12.86
N TYR A 146 9.46 -12.46 13.31
CA TYR A 146 10.77 -12.13 13.85
C TYR A 146 11.81 -12.14 12.72
N SER A 147 12.41 -10.98 12.46
CA SER A 147 13.52 -10.86 11.51
C SER A 147 14.80 -11.38 12.16
N LYS A 148 15.33 -12.49 11.65
CA LYS A 148 16.58 -13.10 12.16
C LYS A 148 17.78 -12.16 11.96
N PRO A 149 18.03 -11.60 10.75
CA PRO A 149 19.19 -10.74 10.52
C PRO A 149 19.10 -9.42 11.30
N LEU A 150 17.91 -8.85 11.45
CA LEU A 150 17.70 -7.57 12.14
C LEU A 150 17.45 -7.73 13.64
N LYS A 151 17.27 -8.97 14.13
CA LYS A 151 17.04 -9.31 15.54
C LYS A 151 15.88 -8.51 16.18
N THR A 152 14.79 -8.32 15.42
CA THR A 152 13.62 -7.56 15.86
C THR A 152 12.34 -8.09 15.25
N TYR A 153 11.18 -7.79 15.87
CA TYR A 153 9.88 -8.04 15.26
C TYR A 153 9.59 -7.01 14.20
N ARG A 154 9.11 -7.49 13.06
CA ARG A 154 8.73 -6.68 11.91
C ARG A 154 7.32 -7.04 11.46
N ARG A 155 6.73 -6.19 10.64
CA ARG A 155 5.37 -6.32 10.15
C ARG A 155 5.35 -6.45 8.62
N MET A 156 4.36 -7.14 8.11
CA MET A 156 3.99 -7.18 6.70
C MET A 156 2.47 -7.30 6.58
N HIS A 157 1.91 -6.92 5.44
CA HIS A 157 0.55 -7.25 5.06
C HIS A 157 0.55 -8.40 4.05
N VAL A 158 -0.48 -9.24 4.12
CA VAL A 158 -0.64 -10.36 3.20
C VAL A 158 -2.08 -10.36 2.68
N TRP A 159 -2.23 -10.22 1.36
CA TRP A 159 -3.50 -10.43 0.68
C TRP A 159 -3.60 -11.90 0.28
N THR A 160 -4.77 -12.49 0.57
CA THR A 160 -5.17 -13.84 0.13
C THR A 160 -6.45 -13.73 -0.68
N PRO A 161 -6.60 -14.47 -1.80
CA PRO A 161 -7.78 -14.34 -2.65
C PRO A 161 -9.04 -14.86 -1.96
N ALA A 162 -10.22 -14.43 -2.44
CA ALA A 162 -11.50 -14.91 -1.95
C ALA A 162 -11.58 -16.45 -1.93
N GLY A 163 -12.07 -17.01 -0.83
CA GLY A 163 -12.16 -18.46 -0.64
C GLY A 163 -10.87 -19.17 -0.24
N TYR A 164 -9.78 -18.43 -0.02
CA TYR A 164 -8.51 -19.02 0.42
C TYR A 164 -8.65 -19.80 1.73
N GLU A 165 -9.42 -19.31 2.69
CA GLU A 165 -9.58 -19.91 4.04
C GLU A 165 -10.08 -21.34 3.96
N THR A 166 -11.00 -21.62 3.05
CA THR A 166 -11.64 -22.95 2.86
C THR A 166 -10.92 -23.81 1.84
N SER A 167 -10.08 -23.23 0.98
CA SER A 167 -9.33 -23.93 -0.05
C SER A 167 -8.14 -24.67 0.56
N LYS A 168 -7.82 -25.87 0.02
CA LYS A 168 -6.60 -26.62 0.33
C LYS A 168 -5.51 -26.44 -0.73
N LYS A 169 -5.75 -25.68 -1.78
CA LYS A 169 -4.82 -25.49 -2.88
C LYS A 169 -3.60 -24.66 -2.43
N LYS A 170 -2.43 -25.04 -2.88
CA LYS A 170 -1.23 -24.22 -2.79
C LYS A 170 -1.23 -23.19 -3.92
N LEU A 171 -0.85 -21.96 -3.61
CA LEU A 171 -0.87 -20.83 -4.54
C LEU A 171 0.54 -20.29 -4.77
N PRO A 172 0.83 -19.69 -5.92
CA PRO A 172 2.05 -18.93 -6.15
C PRO A 172 2.06 -17.64 -5.31
N VAL A 173 3.24 -17.01 -5.18
CA VAL A 173 3.44 -15.84 -4.31
C VAL A 173 4.07 -14.69 -5.08
N LEU A 174 3.47 -13.52 -4.96
CA LEU A 174 4.06 -12.23 -5.32
C LEU A 174 4.50 -11.49 -4.05
N TYR A 175 5.77 -11.11 -3.96
CA TYR A 175 6.30 -10.16 -2.97
C TYR A 175 6.26 -8.77 -3.58
N LEU A 176 5.48 -7.85 -2.99
CA LEU A 176 5.19 -6.52 -3.54
C LEU A 176 5.68 -5.43 -2.59
N VAL A 177 6.78 -4.75 -2.94
CA VAL A 177 7.52 -3.86 -2.04
C VAL A 177 7.19 -2.40 -2.32
N HIS A 178 6.95 -1.62 -1.25
CA HIS A 178 6.67 -0.18 -1.30
C HIS A 178 7.94 0.68 -1.50
N GLY A 179 7.78 1.97 -1.72
CA GLY A 179 8.86 2.94 -1.93
C GLY A 179 9.41 3.58 -0.65
N GLY A 180 10.37 4.47 -0.83
CA GLY A 180 10.96 5.26 0.25
C GLY A 180 9.91 6.15 0.94
N GLY A 181 10.02 6.28 2.27
CA GLY A 181 9.05 7.05 3.07
C GLY A 181 7.75 6.33 3.41
N ASP A 182 7.45 5.23 2.74
CA ASP A 182 6.27 4.40 2.98
C ASP A 182 6.53 3.23 3.93
N THR A 183 5.49 2.46 4.21
CA THR A 183 5.52 1.24 5.03
C THR A 183 4.77 0.10 4.34
N ASP A 184 4.74 -1.07 4.95
CA ASP A 184 3.94 -2.23 4.51
C ASP A 184 2.45 -1.93 4.33
N ASN A 185 1.97 -0.79 4.84
CA ASN A 185 0.58 -0.34 4.69
C ASN A 185 0.30 0.43 3.38
N ALA A 186 1.32 0.79 2.60
CA ALA A 186 1.13 1.64 1.43
C ALA A 186 0.37 0.94 0.29
N TRP A 187 0.79 -0.27 -0.09
CA TRP A 187 0.09 -1.05 -1.11
C TRP A 187 -1.34 -1.43 -0.71
N PRO A 188 -1.61 -1.87 0.55
CA PRO A 188 -2.98 -2.09 1.03
C PRO A 188 -3.90 -0.89 0.93
N THR A 189 -3.39 0.30 1.20
CA THR A 189 -4.16 1.56 1.30
C THR A 189 -4.12 2.36 0.00
N VAL A 190 -3.25 3.36 -0.10
CA VAL A 190 -3.15 4.24 -1.29
C VAL A 190 -2.86 3.47 -2.59
N GLY A 191 -2.19 2.33 -2.50
CA GLY A 191 -1.92 1.43 -3.64
C GLY A 191 -3.13 0.62 -4.10
N CYS A 192 -4.19 0.51 -3.28
CA CYS A 192 -5.40 -0.27 -3.56
C CYS A 192 -5.15 -1.70 -4.04
N ALA A 193 -4.03 -2.32 -3.61
CA ALA A 193 -3.60 -3.60 -4.14
C ALA A 193 -4.68 -4.68 -4.02
N GLY A 194 -5.38 -4.76 -2.87
CA GLY A 194 -6.46 -5.72 -2.67
C GLY A 194 -7.57 -5.55 -3.68
N LEU A 195 -8.08 -4.32 -3.87
CA LEU A 195 -9.17 -4.01 -4.80
C LEU A 195 -8.79 -4.32 -6.25
N ILE A 196 -7.56 -3.94 -6.65
CA ILE A 196 -7.03 -4.23 -7.99
C ILE A 196 -7.00 -5.74 -8.25
N LEU A 197 -6.48 -6.50 -7.29
CA LEU A 197 -6.35 -7.96 -7.40
C LEU A 197 -7.71 -8.67 -7.37
N ASP A 198 -8.64 -8.23 -6.54
CA ASP A 198 -9.99 -8.77 -6.46
C ASP A 198 -10.74 -8.55 -7.78
N ASN A 199 -10.68 -7.33 -8.33
CA ASN A 199 -11.29 -7.00 -9.61
C ASN A 199 -10.68 -7.83 -10.76
N LEU A 200 -9.35 -7.92 -10.83
CA LEU A 200 -8.67 -8.72 -11.86
C LEU A 200 -8.97 -10.22 -11.73
N LEU A 201 -9.12 -10.72 -10.51
CA LEU A 201 -9.46 -12.12 -10.28
C LEU A 201 -10.91 -12.42 -10.71
N ALA A 202 -11.86 -11.52 -10.40
CA ALA A 202 -13.26 -11.63 -10.83
C ALA A 202 -13.40 -11.53 -12.37
N GLU A 203 -12.51 -10.77 -13.02
CA GLU A 203 -12.42 -10.68 -14.48
C GLU A 203 -11.64 -11.87 -15.12
N GLU A 204 -11.22 -12.86 -14.33
CA GLU A 204 -10.42 -14.02 -14.77
C GLU A 204 -9.09 -13.64 -15.47
N LYS A 205 -8.59 -12.43 -15.21
CA LYS A 205 -7.36 -11.92 -15.81
C LYS A 205 -6.09 -12.41 -15.11
N ILE A 206 -6.20 -12.79 -13.84
CA ILE A 206 -5.08 -13.30 -13.03
C ILE A 206 -5.35 -14.70 -12.51
N VAL A 207 -4.29 -15.45 -12.26
CA VAL A 207 -4.39 -16.70 -11.50
C VAL A 207 -4.50 -16.38 -10.00
N PRO A 208 -5.23 -17.17 -9.21
CA PRO A 208 -5.22 -17.01 -7.77
C PRO A 208 -3.80 -17.11 -7.21
N MET A 209 -3.38 -16.10 -6.44
CA MET A 209 -2.05 -16.02 -5.84
C MET A 209 -2.13 -15.44 -4.44
N ILE A 210 -1.05 -15.53 -3.67
CA ILE A 210 -0.86 -14.79 -2.41
C ILE A 210 0.02 -13.58 -2.72
N VAL A 211 -0.33 -12.41 -2.19
CA VAL A 211 0.49 -11.20 -2.33
C VAL A 211 0.99 -10.77 -0.95
N VAL A 212 2.30 -10.77 -0.79
CA VAL A 212 2.99 -10.40 0.45
C VAL A 212 3.56 -8.99 0.29
N MET A 213 3.18 -8.08 1.14
CA MET A 213 3.59 -6.69 1.14
C MET A 213 4.44 -6.39 2.38
N PRO A 214 5.77 -6.66 2.31
CA PRO A 214 6.65 -6.48 3.46
C PRO A 214 6.97 -5.02 3.70
N ASN A 215 7.42 -4.67 4.90
CA ASN A 215 7.99 -3.37 5.18
C ASN A 215 9.42 -3.29 4.65
N GLY A 216 9.64 -2.54 3.57
CA GLY A 216 10.95 -2.29 2.98
C GLY A 216 11.82 -1.32 3.78
N ASN A 217 11.23 -0.56 4.73
CA ASN A 217 11.98 0.35 5.59
C ASN A 217 12.76 -0.43 6.64
N ILE A 218 14.05 -0.53 6.42
CA ILE A 218 15.01 -1.11 7.35
C ILE A 218 15.87 0.04 7.87
N ARG A 219 15.72 0.37 9.15
CA ARG A 219 16.63 1.33 9.79
C ARG A 219 18.00 0.69 9.86
N ALA A 220 18.92 1.17 9.04
CA ALA A 220 20.33 0.83 9.15
C ALA A 220 20.87 1.34 10.48
N GLN A 221 21.65 0.53 11.16
CA GLN A 221 22.44 0.99 12.31
C GLN A 221 23.49 2.01 11.87
N LYS A 222 23.86 1.98 10.58
CA LYS A 222 24.63 2.99 9.87
C LYS A 222 23.76 3.55 8.75
N ARG A 223 23.86 4.85 8.47
CA ARG A 223 23.07 5.54 7.43
C ARG A 223 23.54 5.26 6.00
N ASP A 224 24.18 4.13 5.76
CA ASP A 224 24.63 3.74 4.44
C ASP A 224 23.52 2.98 3.70
N MET A 225 23.21 3.42 2.48
CA MET A 225 22.19 2.80 1.65
C MET A 225 22.55 1.38 1.19
N SER A 226 23.86 1.05 1.11
CA SER A 226 24.30 -0.31 0.78
C SER A 226 23.90 -1.32 1.87
N ASP A 227 24.09 -0.97 3.14
CA ASP A 227 23.66 -1.79 4.26
C ASP A 227 22.13 -1.96 4.28
N LEU A 228 21.40 -0.94 3.84
CA LEU A 228 19.93 -0.99 3.78
C LEU A 228 19.45 -2.06 2.79
N MET A 229 20.05 -2.12 1.60
CA MET A 229 19.65 -3.09 0.56
C MET A 229 20.04 -4.52 0.96
N GLN A 230 21.26 -4.71 1.49
CA GLN A 230 21.72 -6.02 1.97
C GLN A 230 20.85 -6.52 3.13
N ASN A 231 20.56 -5.66 4.11
CA ASN A 231 19.69 -6.01 5.24
C ASN A 231 18.28 -6.40 4.80
N PHE A 232 17.72 -5.76 3.77
CA PHE A 232 16.44 -6.15 3.21
C PHE A 232 16.53 -7.50 2.51
N THR A 233 17.56 -7.73 1.71
CA THR A 233 17.81 -9.01 1.04
C THR A 233 17.93 -10.13 2.06
N ASP A 234 18.68 -9.93 3.13
CA ASP A 234 18.84 -10.91 4.20
C ASP A 234 17.50 -11.19 4.92
N ASP A 235 16.71 -10.16 5.20
CA ASP A 235 15.39 -10.31 5.82
C ASP A 235 14.43 -11.08 4.91
N MET A 236 14.41 -10.76 3.61
CA MET A 236 13.64 -11.51 2.62
C MET A 236 14.00 -13.00 2.63
N MET A 237 15.29 -13.31 2.52
CA MET A 237 15.76 -14.67 2.34
C MET A 237 15.72 -15.50 3.63
N GLN A 238 16.04 -14.91 4.78
CA GLN A 238 16.20 -15.62 6.04
C GLN A 238 14.95 -15.59 6.92
N SER A 239 14.00 -14.67 6.68
CA SER A 239 12.84 -14.48 7.56
C SER A 239 11.51 -14.40 6.79
N ILE A 240 11.34 -13.51 5.81
CA ILE A 240 10.04 -13.27 5.16
C ILE A 240 9.61 -14.49 4.34
N ILE A 241 10.44 -14.95 3.40
CA ILE A 241 10.12 -16.13 2.57
C ILE A 241 9.88 -17.37 3.43
N PRO A 242 10.76 -17.75 4.39
CA PRO A 242 10.52 -18.88 5.27
C PRO A 242 9.25 -18.74 6.12
N PHE A 243 8.93 -17.54 6.60
CA PHE A 243 7.70 -17.29 7.34
C PHE A 243 6.46 -17.55 6.45
N VAL A 244 6.45 -17.04 5.23
CA VAL A 244 5.34 -17.22 4.29
C VAL A 244 5.15 -18.69 3.95
N GLU A 245 6.24 -19.41 3.65
CA GLU A 245 6.21 -20.83 3.32
C GLU A 245 5.74 -21.71 4.49
N SER A 246 5.98 -21.28 5.73
CA SER A 246 5.56 -22.01 6.92
C SER A 246 4.14 -21.70 7.35
N ASN A 247 3.57 -20.55 6.99
CA ASN A 247 2.28 -20.08 7.49
C ASN A 247 1.17 -20.07 6.45
N TYR A 248 1.51 -20.17 5.16
CA TYR A 248 0.55 -20.12 4.05
C TYR A 248 0.69 -21.35 3.14
N ARG A 249 -0.39 -21.71 2.46
CA ARG A 249 -0.37 -22.78 1.46
C ARG A 249 0.20 -22.26 0.15
N VAL A 250 1.51 -22.34 0.00
CA VAL A 250 2.24 -21.78 -1.14
C VAL A 250 3.02 -22.85 -1.91
N LEU A 251 3.21 -22.58 -3.20
CA LEU A 251 4.19 -23.24 -4.05
C LEU A 251 5.55 -22.59 -3.79
N THR A 252 6.62 -23.39 -3.65
CA THR A 252 7.89 -22.89 -3.11
C THR A 252 9.02 -22.83 -4.14
N ASP A 253 8.76 -23.31 -5.35
CA ASP A 253 9.73 -23.24 -6.44
C ASP A 253 9.79 -21.83 -7.08
N LYS A 254 10.85 -21.58 -7.86
CA LYS A 254 11.09 -20.28 -8.48
C LYS A 254 10.00 -19.86 -9.47
N ASP A 255 9.40 -20.82 -10.17
CA ASP A 255 8.40 -20.56 -11.21
C ASP A 255 7.05 -20.11 -10.62
N HIS A 256 6.89 -20.25 -9.30
CA HIS A 256 5.74 -19.80 -8.54
C HIS A 256 6.11 -18.69 -7.53
N ARG A 257 7.26 -18.03 -7.72
CA ARG A 257 7.68 -16.91 -6.88
C ARG A 257 8.04 -15.69 -7.72
N ALA A 258 7.34 -14.60 -7.48
CA ALA A 258 7.54 -13.30 -8.10
C ALA A 258 7.96 -12.25 -7.07
N MET A 259 8.71 -11.26 -7.51
CA MET A 259 8.99 -10.06 -6.73
C MET A 259 8.79 -8.82 -7.59
N ALA A 260 8.11 -7.84 -7.03
CA ALA A 260 7.90 -6.52 -7.63
C ALA A 260 8.09 -5.44 -6.57
N GLY A 261 8.57 -4.27 -6.97
CA GLY A 261 8.71 -3.15 -6.05
C GLY A 261 8.79 -1.82 -6.78
N LEU A 262 8.33 -0.77 -6.11
CA LEU A 262 8.34 0.59 -6.64
C LEU A 262 9.44 1.43 -5.99
N SER A 263 10.09 2.33 -6.75
CA SER A 263 11.07 3.28 -6.22
C SER A 263 12.17 2.57 -5.40
N MET A 264 12.36 2.90 -4.12
CA MET A 264 13.26 2.17 -3.21
C MET A 264 13.00 0.66 -3.20
N GLY A 265 11.72 0.26 -3.19
CA GLY A 265 11.33 -1.16 -3.29
C GLY A 265 11.73 -1.79 -4.63
N GLY A 266 11.83 -1.00 -5.68
CA GLY A 266 12.37 -1.43 -6.98
C GLY A 266 13.88 -1.67 -6.93
N ILE A 267 14.66 -0.80 -6.26
CA ILE A 267 16.08 -1.05 -5.98
C ILE A 267 16.23 -2.36 -5.19
N GLN A 268 15.47 -2.51 -4.11
CA GLN A 268 15.45 -3.72 -3.28
C GLN A 268 15.09 -4.97 -4.09
N THR A 269 14.11 -4.84 -5.01
CA THR A 269 13.73 -5.93 -5.89
C THR A 269 14.87 -6.33 -6.82
N LEU A 270 15.51 -5.38 -7.49
CA LEU A 270 16.64 -5.64 -8.38
C LEU A 270 17.79 -6.32 -7.63
N GLU A 271 18.25 -5.73 -6.53
CA GLU A 271 19.41 -6.26 -5.80
C GLU A 271 19.11 -7.62 -5.15
N CYS A 272 17.95 -7.79 -4.53
CA CYS A 272 17.56 -9.06 -3.93
C CYS A 272 17.42 -10.18 -4.96
N THR A 273 16.76 -9.91 -6.09
CA THR A 273 16.50 -10.97 -7.07
C THR A 273 17.70 -11.30 -7.95
N LEU A 274 18.53 -10.31 -8.29
CA LEU A 274 19.77 -10.55 -9.04
C LEU A 274 20.82 -11.30 -8.21
N ALA A 275 20.93 -10.99 -6.91
CA ALA A 275 21.80 -11.73 -6.00
C ALA A 275 21.29 -13.16 -5.72
N ASN A 276 19.98 -13.40 -5.86
CA ASN A 276 19.31 -14.68 -5.54
C ASN A 276 18.46 -15.17 -6.71
N TYR A 277 18.95 -15.02 -7.94
CA TYR A 277 18.16 -15.26 -9.15
C TYR A 277 17.53 -16.66 -9.21
N GLU A 278 18.16 -17.66 -8.61
CA GLU A 278 17.67 -19.05 -8.57
C GLU A 278 16.38 -19.22 -7.74
N LYS A 279 15.97 -18.20 -7.00
CA LYS A 279 14.78 -18.24 -6.13
C LYS A 279 13.54 -17.62 -6.76
N PHE A 280 13.67 -16.87 -7.86
CA PHE A 280 12.58 -16.11 -8.45
C PHE A 280 12.44 -16.44 -9.95
N GLY A 281 11.18 -16.51 -10.42
CA GLY A 281 10.88 -16.65 -11.84
C GLY A 281 10.42 -15.35 -12.49
N TYR A 282 9.91 -14.40 -11.71
CA TYR A 282 9.33 -13.17 -12.21
C TYR A 282 9.83 -11.97 -11.40
N VAL A 283 10.29 -10.93 -12.08
CA VAL A 283 10.89 -9.74 -11.49
C VAL A 283 10.36 -8.49 -12.16
N PHE A 284 9.86 -7.52 -11.38
CA PHE A 284 9.36 -6.25 -11.87
C PHE A 284 9.90 -5.08 -11.04
N ALA A 285 10.76 -4.26 -11.62
CA ALA A 285 11.23 -3.01 -11.01
C ALA A 285 10.40 -1.85 -11.57
N LEU A 286 9.69 -1.14 -10.69
CA LEU A 286 8.73 -0.10 -11.07
C LEU A 286 9.26 1.27 -10.65
N SER A 287 9.33 2.23 -11.57
CA SER A 287 9.87 3.58 -11.30
C SER A 287 11.15 3.50 -10.48
N SER A 288 12.18 2.83 -11.02
CA SER A 288 13.37 2.51 -10.25
C SER A 288 14.61 2.35 -11.14
N GLY A 289 15.68 1.89 -10.57
CA GLY A 289 16.96 1.53 -11.14
C GLY A 289 17.88 1.08 -10.01
N PHE A 290 19.17 0.99 -10.22
CA PHE A 290 20.12 0.87 -9.11
C PHE A 290 20.17 2.16 -8.29
N ASN A 291 20.67 2.09 -7.06
CA ASN A 291 20.77 3.25 -6.20
C ASN A 291 21.62 4.36 -6.87
N PRO A 292 21.04 5.56 -7.13
CA PRO A 292 21.72 6.62 -7.87
C PRO A 292 22.98 7.17 -7.19
N ASN A 293 23.17 6.90 -5.90
CA ASN A 293 24.31 7.34 -5.11
C ASN A 293 25.49 6.36 -5.15
N LEU A 294 25.34 5.22 -5.84
CA LEU A 294 26.38 4.20 -5.95
C LEU A 294 27.02 4.19 -7.34
N ASP A 295 28.22 3.66 -7.43
CA ASP A 295 28.82 3.30 -8.71
C ASP A 295 28.14 2.05 -9.27
N TYR A 296 27.50 2.17 -10.43
CA TYR A 296 26.71 1.10 -11.04
C TYR A 296 27.59 -0.07 -11.52
N GLU A 297 28.84 0.19 -11.86
CA GLU A 297 29.79 -0.86 -12.19
C GLU A 297 30.17 -1.67 -10.97
N GLU A 298 30.34 -1.01 -9.83
CA GLU A 298 30.62 -1.69 -8.56
C GLU A 298 29.39 -2.51 -8.10
N VAL A 299 28.17 -1.97 -8.23
CA VAL A 299 26.93 -2.73 -7.99
C VAL A 299 26.85 -3.96 -8.89
N ALA A 300 27.09 -3.82 -10.19
CA ALA A 300 27.09 -4.93 -11.13
C ALA A 300 28.11 -6.01 -10.78
N LYS A 301 29.29 -5.61 -10.31
CA LYS A 301 30.35 -6.51 -9.86
C LYS A 301 29.96 -7.23 -8.56
N GLN A 302 29.40 -6.53 -7.58
CA GLN A 302 28.89 -7.13 -6.34
C GLN A 302 27.78 -8.14 -6.60
N LEU A 303 26.91 -7.89 -7.58
CA LEU A 303 25.87 -8.79 -8.04
C LEU A 303 26.36 -9.90 -8.99
N HIS A 304 27.64 -9.90 -9.33
CA HIS A 304 28.25 -10.87 -10.25
C HIS A 304 27.53 -10.95 -11.61
N LEU A 305 27.05 -9.82 -12.13
CA LEU A 305 26.20 -9.81 -13.34
C LEU A 305 26.91 -10.40 -14.54
N LYS A 306 28.20 -10.11 -14.72
CA LYS A 306 29.01 -10.63 -15.83
C LYS A 306 29.11 -12.15 -15.81
N GLU A 307 29.34 -12.72 -14.65
CA GLU A 307 29.55 -14.17 -14.46
C GLU A 307 28.22 -14.95 -14.52
N ASN A 308 27.11 -14.31 -14.15
CA ASN A 308 25.81 -14.97 -14.00
C ASN A 308 24.80 -14.60 -15.10
N ALA A 309 25.14 -13.73 -16.07
CA ALA A 309 24.20 -13.24 -17.09
C ALA A 309 23.40 -14.36 -17.77
N ASP A 310 24.09 -15.41 -18.26
CA ASP A 310 23.43 -16.54 -18.94
C ASP A 310 22.48 -17.30 -18.00
N LYS A 311 22.84 -17.45 -16.72
CA LYS A 311 22.02 -18.15 -15.75
C LYS A 311 20.79 -17.30 -15.39
N ILE A 312 20.96 -15.99 -15.16
CA ILE A 312 19.90 -15.02 -14.92
C ILE A 312 18.89 -15.06 -16.06
N ASN A 313 19.39 -14.94 -17.30
CA ASN A 313 18.58 -14.96 -18.53
C ASN A 313 17.80 -16.27 -18.76
N LYS A 314 18.32 -17.40 -18.28
CA LYS A 314 17.65 -18.70 -18.36
C LYS A 314 16.66 -18.92 -17.21
N THR A 315 16.86 -18.22 -16.10
CA THR A 315 16.07 -18.43 -14.89
C THR A 315 14.82 -17.56 -14.85
N PHE A 316 14.95 -16.28 -15.15
CA PHE A 316 13.78 -15.38 -15.15
C PHE A 316 12.89 -15.67 -16.36
N ARG A 317 11.63 -15.94 -16.11
CA ARG A 317 10.58 -16.02 -17.12
C ARG A 317 10.18 -14.63 -17.61
N ILE A 318 10.12 -13.68 -16.67
CA ILE A 318 9.92 -12.25 -16.95
C ILE A 318 10.88 -11.46 -16.06
N PHE A 319 11.63 -10.58 -16.67
CA PHE A 319 12.38 -9.53 -16.00
C PHE A 319 12.00 -8.21 -16.66
N ALA A 320 11.19 -7.42 -16.00
CA ALA A 320 10.67 -6.17 -16.53
C ALA A 320 11.08 -4.98 -15.66
N HIS A 321 11.38 -3.88 -16.33
CA HIS A 321 11.74 -2.61 -15.74
C HIS A 321 10.84 -1.51 -16.35
N THR A 322 10.12 -0.77 -15.52
CA THR A 322 9.19 0.28 -15.99
C THR A 322 9.50 1.62 -15.36
N GLN A 323 9.15 2.69 -16.08
CA GLN A 323 9.23 4.07 -15.58
C GLN A 323 7.91 4.81 -15.78
N GLY A 324 7.69 5.88 -15.03
CA GLY A 324 6.54 6.76 -15.15
C GLY A 324 6.68 7.86 -16.21
N GLY A 325 7.60 7.68 -17.18
CA GLY A 325 7.94 8.63 -18.22
C GLY A 325 9.10 9.57 -17.82
N PRO A 326 9.47 10.52 -18.70
CA PRO A 326 10.64 11.39 -18.51
C PRO A 326 10.60 12.30 -17.26
N THR A 327 9.41 12.51 -16.72
CA THR A 327 9.23 13.30 -15.47
C THR A 327 9.34 12.45 -14.21
N ASP A 328 9.49 11.13 -14.33
CA ASP A 328 9.75 10.27 -13.19
C ASP A 328 11.15 10.55 -12.63
N ILE A 329 11.24 10.86 -11.33
CA ILE A 329 12.51 11.22 -10.67
C ILE A 329 13.56 10.10 -10.75
N THR A 330 13.15 8.87 -11.02
CA THR A 330 14.04 7.72 -11.19
C THR A 330 14.36 7.40 -12.64
N HIS A 331 13.84 8.16 -13.60
CA HIS A 331 14.01 7.90 -15.02
C HIS A 331 15.49 7.77 -15.42
N ILE A 332 16.32 8.75 -15.03
CA ILE A 332 17.77 8.73 -15.32
C ILE A 332 18.47 7.53 -14.66
N SER A 333 18.06 7.18 -13.44
CA SER A 333 18.60 6.02 -12.74
C SER A 333 18.23 4.72 -13.46
N GLY A 334 16.99 4.62 -13.96
CA GLY A 334 16.53 3.52 -14.78
C GLY A 334 17.32 3.36 -16.08
N GLU A 335 17.51 4.44 -16.84
CA GLU A 335 18.32 4.42 -18.06
C GLU A 335 19.77 3.98 -17.82
N LYS A 336 20.40 4.47 -16.75
CA LYS A 336 21.74 4.05 -16.36
C LYS A 336 21.80 2.56 -16.01
N THR A 337 20.79 2.05 -15.31
CA THR A 337 20.68 0.63 -14.98
C THR A 337 20.52 -0.22 -16.23
N ASN A 338 19.69 0.23 -17.18
CA ASN A 338 19.51 -0.45 -18.46
C ASN A 338 20.83 -0.54 -19.23
N LYS A 339 21.66 0.51 -19.26
CA LYS A 339 23.00 0.48 -19.87
C LYS A 339 23.92 -0.57 -19.23
N ILE A 340 23.80 -0.78 -17.92
CA ILE A 340 24.56 -1.86 -17.25
C ILE A 340 24.04 -3.23 -17.67
N PHE A 341 22.72 -3.42 -17.76
CA PHE A 341 22.15 -4.67 -18.22
C PHE A 341 22.56 -4.99 -19.66
N ASP A 342 22.50 -4.02 -20.56
CA ASP A 342 22.96 -4.14 -21.94
C ASP A 342 24.45 -4.52 -22.01
N LYS A 343 25.29 -3.83 -21.25
CA LYS A 343 26.75 -4.08 -21.18
C LYS A 343 27.08 -5.51 -20.77
N TYR A 344 26.34 -6.07 -19.82
CA TYR A 344 26.58 -7.43 -19.29
C TYR A 344 25.71 -8.49 -19.95
N GLY A 345 24.88 -8.13 -20.94
CA GLY A 345 24.03 -9.06 -21.67
C GLY A 345 22.86 -9.62 -20.87
N ILE A 346 22.42 -8.90 -19.85
CA ILE A 346 21.20 -9.22 -19.10
C ILE A 346 19.99 -8.89 -19.96
N LYS A 347 19.10 -9.86 -20.17
CA LYS A 347 17.86 -9.67 -20.93
C LYS A 347 16.76 -9.14 -20.01
N TYR A 348 16.11 -8.07 -20.42
CA TYR A 348 15.01 -7.45 -19.71
C TYR A 348 14.02 -6.82 -20.69
N GLU A 349 12.80 -6.59 -20.24
CA GLU A 349 11.81 -5.78 -20.91
C GLU A 349 11.81 -4.38 -20.30
N TYR A 350 11.82 -3.34 -21.13
CA TYR A 350 11.71 -1.96 -20.68
C TYR A 350 10.48 -1.30 -21.27
N SER A 351 9.74 -0.53 -20.44
CA SER A 351 8.58 0.21 -20.91
C SER A 351 8.27 1.43 -20.05
N GLU A 352 7.62 2.43 -20.66
CA GLU A 352 7.10 3.64 -20.02
C GLU A 352 5.63 3.84 -20.44
N PRO A 353 4.73 2.93 -20.07
CA PRO A 353 3.36 2.93 -20.59
C PRO A 353 2.53 4.10 -20.05
N TYR A 354 2.95 4.70 -18.94
CA TYR A 354 2.24 5.75 -18.23
C TYR A 354 3.12 6.98 -18.04
N GLN A 355 2.62 8.15 -18.48
CA GLN A 355 3.32 9.43 -18.38
C GLN A 355 2.84 10.21 -17.14
N THR A 356 2.73 9.52 -16.02
CA THR A 356 2.20 10.08 -14.75
C THR A 356 3.27 10.31 -13.69
N GLY A 357 4.56 10.20 -14.09
CA GLY A 357 5.70 10.46 -13.22
C GLY A 357 5.84 9.47 -12.08
N HIS A 358 6.52 9.89 -11.03
CA HIS A 358 6.80 9.10 -9.82
C HIS A 358 5.60 9.14 -8.87
N SER A 359 4.55 8.40 -9.16
CA SER A 359 3.25 8.55 -8.49
C SER A 359 2.51 7.23 -8.27
N TRP A 360 1.59 7.21 -7.32
CA TRP A 360 0.70 6.07 -7.08
C TRP A 360 -0.20 5.77 -8.29
N SER A 361 -0.51 6.77 -9.13
CA SER A 361 -1.19 6.54 -10.40
C SER A 361 -0.38 5.60 -11.30
N THR A 362 0.92 5.86 -11.48
CA THR A 362 1.84 4.99 -12.22
C THR A 362 1.84 3.57 -11.63
N TRP A 363 2.02 3.45 -10.32
CA TRP A 363 2.25 2.14 -9.68
C TRP A 363 0.99 1.28 -9.60
N ARG A 364 -0.20 1.86 -9.39
CA ARG A 364 -1.47 1.13 -9.49
C ARG A 364 -1.68 0.56 -10.90
N ASN A 365 -1.40 1.36 -11.93
CA ASN A 365 -1.46 0.90 -13.31
C ASN A 365 -0.42 -0.19 -13.58
N ASN A 366 0.80 -0.06 -13.09
CA ASN A 366 1.81 -1.10 -13.20
C ASN A 366 1.35 -2.41 -12.55
N LEU A 367 0.74 -2.37 -11.35
CA LEU A 367 0.20 -3.57 -10.71
C LEU A 367 -0.91 -4.21 -11.56
N LYS A 368 -1.82 -3.40 -12.10
CA LYS A 368 -2.89 -3.86 -13.01
C LYS A 368 -2.31 -4.59 -14.24
N ASP A 369 -1.18 -4.12 -14.77
CA ASP A 369 -0.58 -4.68 -16.00
C ASP A 369 0.34 -5.88 -15.73
N LEU A 370 1.07 -5.88 -14.61
CA LEU A 370 1.98 -6.97 -14.28
C LEU A 370 1.27 -8.21 -13.74
N ALA A 371 0.21 -8.04 -12.93
CA ALA A 371 -0.45 -9.16 -12.28
C ALA A 371 -1.00 -10.20 -13.28
N PRO A 372 -1.61 -9.81 -14.43
CA PRO A 372 -2.05 -10.75 -15.47
C PRO A 372 -0.92 -11.53 -16.15
N ARG A 373 0.32 -11.14 -15.98
CA ARG A 373 1.49 -11.78 -16.61
C ARG A 373 2.15 -12.82 -15.72
N LEU A 374 1.75 -12.88 -14.45
CA LEU A 374 2.37 -13.77 -13.45
C LEU A 374 1.82 -15.20 -13.56
N PHE A 375 2.71 -16.18 -13.42
CA PHE A 375 2.39 -17.59 -13.15
C PHE A 375 1.55 -18.28 -14.24
N LYS A 376 1.68 -17.84 -15.49
CA LYS A 376 1.05 -18.44 -16.67
C LYS A 376 1.98 -19.40 -17.40
#